data_b568d9dbd6270945098ed85d10f2a6f8
#
_entry.id   b568d9dbd6270945098ed85d10f2a6f8
#
_cell.length_a   1.000
_cell.length_b   1.000
_cell.length_c   1.000
_cell.angle_alpha   90.00
_cell.angle_beta   90.00
_cell.angle_gamma   90.00
#
_symmetry.space_group_name_H-M   'P 1'
#
loop_
_entity.id
_entity.type
_entity.pdbx_description
1 polymer ?
#
loop_
_entity_poly.entity_id
_entity_poly.type
_entity_poly.pdbx_seq_one_letter_code
_entity_poly.pdbx_strand_id
1 'polypeptide(L)'
;FRFVNITYEKDSTGNGLTGKIETSSTDKYQLSDEIGFSVSQGLPGPFGSLTFIARNVFNGCEIFDINVRGGIEGVASATRKDRFYQSQEVSASTGLTFPRLFTIVNLNQIFKNNNPRTKLQGSYNFIFRPEYKRSNTRVSLTYYLSKNLFHQYSLAIADINYIQTPFLDAQFRDYLEIQRLRGNNLFISFMPTVATNMNFAYSFNNFVLGENKRATYFKIYTESGGTTLNFLPPSVIDFAKK
;
A
#
# COMPACT_ATOMS: atom_id res chain seq x y z
N PHE A 1 -21.36 -1.79 -6.25
CA PHE A 1 -22.45 -0.94 -6.71
C PHE A 1 -22.09 0.52 -6.45
N ARG A 2 -22.43 1.38 -7.41
CA ARG A 2 -22.15 2.83 -7.33
C ARG A 2 -23.24 3.57 -6.57
N PHE A 3 -24.42 3.00 -6.60
CA PHE A 3 -25.62 3.62 -6.05
C PHE A 3 -26.65 2.52 -5.78
N VAL A 4 -27.36 2.63 -4.68
CA VAL A 4 -28.48 1.76 -4.32
C VAL A 4 -29.62 2.65 -3.84
N ASN A 5 -30.77 2.55 -4.51
CA ASN A 5 -31.99 3.20 -4.09
C ASN A 5 -33.03 2.14 -3.75
N ILE A 6 -33.69 2.29 -2.62
CA ILE A 6 -34.73 1.36 -2.18
C ILE A 6 -36.02 2.17 -2.03
N THR A 7 -36.99 1.85 -2.85
CA THR A 7 -38.36 2.44 -2.79
C THR A 7 -39.37 1.37 -2.40
N TYR A 8 -40.33 1.75 -1.60
CA TYR A 8 -41.42 0.86 -1.20
C TYR A 8 -42.74 1.37 -1.76
N GLU A 9 -43.46 0.50 -2.46
CA GLU A 9 -44.78 0.78 -3.01
C GLU A 9 -45.78 -0.20 -2.39
N LYS A 10 -47.05 0.24 -2.24
CA LYS A 10 -48.12 -0.65 -1.79
C LYS A 10 -48.38 -1.72 -2.84
N ASP A 11 -48.50 -2.95 -2.40
CA ASP A 11 -48.90 -4.04 -3.27
C ASP A 11 -50.31 -3.80 -3.86
N SER A 12 -50.58 -4.37 -5.03
CA SER A 12 -51.86 -4.28 -5.73
C SER A 12 -53.04 -4.80 -4.89
N THR A 13 -52.78 -5.66 -3.92
CA THR A 13 -53.76 -6.19 -2.94
C THR A 13 -53.97 -5.29 -1.74
N GLY A 14 -53.18 -4.21 -1.56
CA GLY A 14 -53.26 -3.26 -0.46
C GLY A 14 -52.79 -3.75 0.91
N ASN A 15 -52.45 -5.02 1.06
CA ASN A 15 -52.08 -5.66 2.33
C ASN A 15 -50.55 -5.87 2.50
N GLY A 16 -49.72 -5.54 1.50
CA GLY A 16 -48.30 -5.70 1.51
C GLY A 16 -47.54 -4.51 0.96
N LEU A 17 -46.21 -4.52 1.12
CA LEU A 17 -45.27 -3.58 0.51
C LEU A 17 -44.37 -4.31 -0.47
N THR A 18 -44.30 -3.80 -1.69
CA THR A 18 -43.30 -4.26 -2.68
C THR A 18 -42.09 -3.37 -2.60
N GLY A 19 -40.94 -3.94 -2.27
CA GLY A 19 -39.64 -3.24 -2.26
C GLY A 19 -39.01 -3.28 -3.65
N LYS A 20 -38.81 -2.11 -4.26
CA LYS A 20 -38.06 -1.96 -5.50
C LYS A 20 -36.63 -1.53 -5.18
N ILE A 21 -35.66 -2.37 -5.54
CA ILE A 21 -34.23 -2.09 -5.32
C ILE A 21 -33.62 -1.75 -6.69
N GLU A 22 -33.24 -0.49 -6.84
CA GLU A 22 -32.53 0.00 -8.03
C GLU A 22 -31.06 0.09 -7.70
N THR A 23 -30.22 -0.60 -8.48
CA THR A 23 -28.77 -0.60 -8.31
C THR A 23 -28.08 -0.20 -9.60
N SER A 24 -27.04 0.63 -9.47
CA SER A 24 -26.13 0.92 -10.57
C SER A 24 -24.85 0.11 -10.38
N SER A 25 -24.48 -0.69 -11.36
CA SER A 25 -23.21 -1.41 -11.34
C SER A 25 -22.05 -0.44 -11.58
N THR A 26 -20.92 -0.71 -10.95
CA THR A 26 -19.66 -0.05 -11.28
C THR A 26 -19.04 -0.76 -12.49
N ASP A 27 -18.36 -0.04 -13.35
CA ASP A 27 -17.67 -0.62 -14.49
C ASP A 27 -16.70 -1.72 -14.03
N LYS A 28 -16.69 -2.83 -14.79
CA LYS A 28 -15.83 -3.97 -14.48
C LYS A 28 -14.36 -3.61 -14.56
N TYR A 29 -14.00 -2.78 -15.53
CA TYR A 29 -12.63 -2.32 -15.77
C TYR A 29 -12.58 -0.81 -15.65
N GLN A 30 -11.52 -0.32 -15.03
CA GLN A 30 -11.25 1.11 -14.92
C GLN A 30 -9.77 1.32 -15.21
N LEU A 31 -9.48 2.28 -16.08
CA LEU A 31 -8.13 2.78 -16.34
C LEU A 31 -8.09 4.24 -15.90
N SER A 32 -7.06 4.60 -15.16
CA SER A 32 -6.82 5.97 -14.71
C SER A 32 -5.36 6.30 -14.95
N ASP A 33 -5.11 7.46 -15.48
CA ASP A 33 -3.77 8.03 -15.66
C ASP A 33 -3.62 9.30 -14.84
N GLU A 34 -2.41 9.56 -14.42
CA GLU A 34 -2.03 10.76 -13.68
C GLU A 34 -0.68 11.25 -14.20
N ILE A 35 -0.61 12.52 -14.57
CA ILE A 35 0.64 13.20 -14.95
C ILE A 35 0.77 14.44 -14.10
N GLY A 36 1.95 14.68 -13.54
CA GLY A 36 2.15 15.81 -12.66
C GLY A 36 3.62 16.13 -12.43
N PHE A 37 3.85 17.10 -11.55
CA PHE A 37 5.17 17.46 -11.08
C PHE A 37 5.23 17.25 -9.57
N SER A 38 6.27 16.57 -9.11
CA SER A 38 6.62 16.48 -7.70
C SER A 38 7.78 17.41 -7.38
N VAL A 39 7.81 17.97 -6.18
CA VAL A 39 8.94 18.76 -5.70
C VAL A 39 9.61 18.00 -4.56
N SER A 40 10.80 17.50 -4.82
CA SER A 40 11.64 16.82 -3.83
C SER A 40 12.90 17.64 -3.60
N GLN A 41 13.26 17.89 -2.35
CA GLN A 41 14.44 18.68 -1.96
C GLN A 41 14.54 20.06 -2.66
N GLY A 42 13.38 20.68 -2.97
CA GLY A 42 13.31 21.99 -3.62
C GLY A 42 13.44 21.98 -5.15
N LEU A 43 13.60 20.82 -5.78
CA LEU A 43 13.70 20.69 -7.23
C LEU A 43 12.47 19.97 -7.80
N PRO A 44 11.81 20.56 -8.83
CA PRO A 44 10.67 19.94 -9.47
C PRO A 44 11.10 18.80 -10.39
N GLY A 45 10.26 17.76 -10.44
CA GLY A 45 10.44 16.66 -11.37
C GLY A 45 9.11 16.13 -11.90
N PRO A 46 9.01 15.82 -13.19
CA PRO A 46 7.80 15.24 -13.78
C PRO A 46 7.62 13.79 -13.31
N PHE A 47 6.36 13.40 -13.15
CA PHE A 47 5.99 12.01 -12.94
C PHE A 47 4.75 11.66 -13.75
N GLY A 48 4.59 10.36 -14.05
CA GLY A 48 3.38 9.79 -14.62
C GLY A 48 3.03 8.50 -13.91
N SER A 49 1.76 8.22 -13.77
CA SER A 49 1.27 6.93 -13.26
C SER A 49 0.09 6.43 -14.08
N LEU A 50 -0.02 5.11 -14.16
CA LEU A 50 -1.12 4.41 -14.80
C LEU A 50 -1.67 3.39 -13.82
N THR A 51 -2.97 3.45 -13.55
CA THR A 51 -3.68 2.55 -12.67
C THR A 51 -4.76 1.80 -13.42
N PHE A 52 -4.71 0.49 -13.39
CA PHE A 52 -5.74 -0.39 -13.90
C PHE A 52 -6.43 -1.12 -12.75
N ILE A 53 -7.76 -1.13 -12.75
CA ILE A 53 -8.58 -1.83 -11.76
C ILE A 53 -9.54 -2.75 -12.49
N ALA A 54 -9.54 -4.03 -12.12
CA ALA A 54 -10.52 -5.02 -12.56
C ALA A 54 -11.36 -5.46 -11.34
N ARG A 55 -12.67 -5.39 -11.47
CA ARG A 55 -13.62 -5.78 -10.42
C ARG A 55 -14.29 -7.10 -10.77
N ASN A 56 -14.60 -7.88 -9.73
CA ASN A 56 -15.27 -9.17 -9.87
C ASN A 56 -14.49 -10.15 -10.77
N VAL A 57 -13.19 -10.29 -10.47
CA VAL A 57 -12.26 -11.06 -11.32
C VAL A 57 -12.62 -12.54 -11.35
N PHE A 58 -12.99 -13.10 -10.19
CA PHE A 58 -13.33 -14.52 -10.02
C PHE A 58 -14.82 -14.75 -9.72
N ASN A 59 -15.68 -13.78 -10.04
CA ASN A 59 -17.12 -13.80 -9.77
C ASN A 59 -17.51 -13.82 -8.28
N GLY A 60 -16.60 -13.40 -7.40
CA GLY A 60 -16.80 -13.28 -5.95
C GLY A 60 -16.64 -11.85 -5.43
N CYS A 61 -16.79 -10.83 -6.29
CA CYS A 61 -16.61 -9.42 -5.96
C CYS A 61 -15.17 -9.05 -5.56
N GLU A 62 -14.19 -9.81 -6.01
CA GLU A 62 -12.77 -9.50 -5.84
C GLU A 62 -12.40 -8.27 -6.68
N ILE A 63 -11.40 -7.53 -6.17
CA ILE A 63 -10.83 -6.38 -6.86
C ILE A 63 -9.34 -6.65 -7.09
N PHE A 64 -8.95 -6.60 -8.35
CA PHE A 64 -7.55 -6.64 -8.76
C PHE A 64 -7.13 -5.25 -9.20
N ASP A 65 -6.00 -4.77 -8.69
CA ASP A 65 -5.42 -3.49 -9.05
C ASP A 65 -3.95 -3.63 -9.46
N ILE A 66 -3.57 -2.90 -10.50
CA ILE A 66 -2.18 -2.68 -10.92
C ILE A 66 -1.95 -1.18 -11.03
N ASN A 67 -0.84 -0.71 -10.47
CA ASN A 67 -0.36 0.65 -10.66
C ASN A 67 1.10 0.61 -11.10
N VAL A 68 1.42 1.39 -12.12
CA VAL A 68 2.80 1.62 -12.56
C VAL A 68 3.04 3.13 -12.54
N ARG A 69 4.14 3.54 -11.94
CA ARG A 69 4.53 4.94 -11.82
C ARG A 69 6.00 5.10 -12.22
N GLY A 70 6.28 6.13 -12.99
CA GLY A 70 7.63 6.58 -13.34
C GLY A 70 7.78 8.06 -13.03
N GLY A 71 8.95 8.46 -12.55
CA GLY A 71 9.23 9.86 -12.26
C GLY A 71 10.72 10.17 -12.34
N ILE A 72 11.01 11.45 -12.56
CA ILE A 72 12.36 12.00 -12.57
C ILE A 72 12.39 13.11 -11.54
N GLU A 73 13.37 13.11 -10.66
CA GLU A 73 13.53 14.14 -9.63
C GLU A 73 14.92 14.75 -9.71
N GLY A 74 15.02 16.04 -9.48
CA GLY A 74 16.28 16.70 -9.23
C GLY A 74 16.74 16.43 -7.79
N VAL A 75 17.98 15.97 -7.61
CA VAL A 75 18.54 15.65 -6.29
C VAL A 75 19.90 16.27 -6.14
N ALA A 76 20.17 16.89 -4.98
CA ALA A 76 21.50 17.37 -4.64
C ALA A 76 22.44 16.18 -4.37
N SER A 77 23.67 16.25 -4.90
CA SER A 77 24.69 15.24 -4.66
C SER A 77 25.14 15.21 -3.20
N ALA A 78 25.27 14.02 -2.63
CA ALA A 78 25.89 13.85 -1.31
C ALA A 78 27.42 13.99 -1.34
N THR A 79 28.06 13.71 -2.50
CA THR A 79 29.51 13.71 -2.65
C THR A 79 30.09 14.98 -3.27
N ARG A 80 29.29 15.72 -4.03
CA ARG A 80 29.71 16.93 -4.74
C ARG A 80 28.77 18.10 -4.47
N LYS A 81 29.19 19.06 -3.68
CA LYS A 81 28.35 20.17 -3.16
C LYS A 81 27.67 21.04 -4.23
N ASP A 82 28.17 21.07 -5.47
CA ASP A 82 27.69 21.98 -6.52
C ASP A 82 27.07 21.26 -7.72
N ARG A 83 26.72 19.97 -7.59
CA ARG A 83 26.11 19.20 -8.68
C ARG A 83 24.73 18.70 -8.29
N PHE A 84 23.78 19.02 -9.16
CA PHE A 84 22.45 18.43 -9.14
C PHE A 84 22.42 17.24 -10.08
N TYR A 85 21.82 16.15 -9.65
CA TYR A 85 21.61 14.95 -10.45
C TYR A 85 20.14 14.75 -10.71
N GLN A 86 19.86 13.97 -11.73
CA GLN A 86 18.55 13.40 -11.95
C GLN A 86 18.47 12.04 -11.25
N SER A 87 17.52 11.92 -10.34
CA SER A 87 17.08 10.63 -9.79
C SER A 87 15.92 10.16 -10.64
N GLN A 88 15.97 8.93 -11.12
CA GLN A 88 14.86 8.28 -11.79
C GLN A 88 14.25 7.26 -10.84
N GLU A 89 12.94 7.23 -10.76
CA GLU A 89 12.21 6.26 -9.96
C GLU A 89 11.16 5.57 -10.84
N VAL A 90 11.14 4.25 -10.78
CA VAL A 90 10.11 3.43 -11.41
C VAL A 90 9.54 2.49 -10.36
N SER A 91 8.24 2.50 -10.22
CA SER A 91 7.54 1.60 -9.31
C SER A 91 6.40 0.89 -10.00
N ALA A 92 6.18 -0.35 -9.60
CA ALA A 92 5.02 -1.13 -9.98
C ALA A 92 4.43 -1.77 -8.73
N SER A 93 3.11 -1.74 -8.61
CA SER A 93 2.41 -2.42 -7.53
C SER A 93 1.20 -3.16 -8.07
N THR A 94 0.88 -4.28 -7.46
CA THR A 94 -0.32 -5.07 -7.77
C THR A 94 -1.00 -5.45 -6.47
N GLY A 95 -2.32 -5.45 -6.48
CA GLY A 95 -3.14 -5.79 -5.33
C GLY A 95 -4.28 -6.72 -5.72
N LEU A 96 -4.62 -7.65 -4.83
CA LEU A 96 -5.79 -8.49 -4.96
C LEU A 96 -6.57 -8.44 -3.64
N THR A 97 -7.77 -7.89 -3.70
CA THR A 97 -8.65 -7.72 -2.54
C THR A 97 -9.82 -8.66 -2.63
N PHE A 98 -10.00 -9.47 -1.60
CA PHE A 98 -11.11 -10.41 -1.45
C PHE A 98 -12.12 -9.87 -0.42
N PRO A 99 -13.44 -9.97 -0.66
CA PRO A 99 -14.48 -9.53 0.28
C PRO A 99 -14.74 -10.56 1.39
N ARG A 100 -13.69 -11.20 1.88
CA ARG A 100 -13.71 -12.20 2.95
C ARG A 100 -12.35 -12.31 3.63
N LEU A 101 -12.31 -12.89 4.82
CA LEU A 101 -11.05 -13.22 5.50
C LEU A 101 -10.54 -14.58 5.02
N PHE A 102 -9.29 -14.63 4.61
CA PHE A 102 -8.53 -15.86 4.41
C PHE A 102 -7.77 -16.18 5.68
N THR A 103 -8.37 -16.96 6.55
CA THR A 103 -7.80 -17.35 7.83
C THR A 103 -7.89 -18.87 7.99
N ILE A 104 -6.96 -19.46 8.75
CA ILE A 104 -6.93 -20.90 9.04
C ILE A 104 -8.21 -21.34 9.76
N VAL A 105 -8.72 -20.48 10.66
CA VAL A 105 -10.01 -20.67 11.34
C VAL A 105 -11.07 -19.88 10.59
N ASN A 106 -12.25 -20.45 10.40
CA ASN A 106 -13.34 -19.77 9.69
C ASN A 106 -13.93 -18.61 10.51
N LEU A 107 -13.24 -17.47 10.50
CA LEU A 107 -13.65 -16.24 11.18
C LEU A 107 -14.70 -15.44 10.39
N ASN A 108 -15.01 -15.84 9.16
CA ASN A 108 -15.95 -15.09 8.30
C ASN A 108 -17.37 -15.03 8.89
N GLN A 109 -17.80 -16.08 9.61
CA GLN A 109 -19.11 -16.10 10.27
C GLN A 109 -19.17 -15.11 11.44
N ILE A 110 -18.08 -15.00 12.22
CA ILE A 110 -17.99 -14.08 13.38
C ILE A 110 -17.98 -12.63 12.91
N PHE A 111 -17.24 -12.33 11.84
CA PHE A 111 -17.06 -10.97 11.33
C PHE A 111 -17.97 -10.62 10.14
N LYS A 112 -19.01 -11.42 9.87
CA LYS A 112 -19.93 -11.23 8.75
C LYS A 112 -20.47 -9.79 8.63
N ASN A 113 -20.81 -9.17 9.74
CA ASN A 113 -21.37 -7.81 9.79
C ASN A 113 -20.29 -6.70 9.78
N ASN A 114 -19.02 -7.05 9.70
CA ASN A 114 -17.91 -6.12 9.81
C ASN A 114 -17.18 -5.89 8.48
N ASN A 115 -17.84 -6.15 7.34
CA ASN A 115 -17.27 -6.00 5.99
C ASN A 115 -15.84 -6.55 5.89
N PRO A 116 -15.63 -7.85 6.15
CA PRO A 116 -14.31 -8.44 6.18
C PRO A 116 -13.66 -8.41 4.79
N ARG A 117 -12.39 -8.04 4.73
CA ARG A 117 -11.61 -8.05 3.48
C ARG A 117 -10.21 -8.56 3.75
N THR A 118 -9.66 -9.28 2.78
CA THR A 118 -8.23 -9.64 2.74
C THR A 118 -7.60 -9.00 1.52
N LYS A 119 -6.51 -8.27 1.71
CA LYS A 119 -5.71 -7.72 0.61
C LYS A 119 -4.34 -8.37 0.59
N LEU A 120 -4.00 -9.00 -0.53
CA LEU A 120 -2.65 -9.41 -0.88
C LEU A 120 -2.07 -8.34 -1.81
N GLN A 121 -0.91 -7.80 -1.48
CA GLN A 121 -0.27 -6.75 -2.26
C GLN A 121 1.20 -7.07 -2.47
N GLY A 122 1.65 -6.89 -3.72
CA GLY A 122 3.04 -6.93 -4.11
C GLY A 122 3.46 -5.57 -4.69
N SER A 123 4.66 -5.12 -4.43
CA SER A 123 5.21 -3.92 -5.06
C SER A 123 6.70 -4.04 -5.28
N TYR A 124 7.16 -3.41 -6.34
CA TYR A 124 8.56 -3.27 -6.69
C TYR A 124 8.84 -1.81 -6.97
N ASN A 125 9.87 -1.27 -6.33
CA ASN A 125 10.35 0.09 -6.53
C ASN A 125 11.84 0.04 -6.89
N PHE A 126 12.21 0.75 -7.95
CA PHE A 126 13.59 0.88 -8.39
C PHE A 126 13.97 2.35 -8.49
N ILE A 127 15.03 2.72 -7.76
CA ILE A 127 15.59 4.06 -7.76
C ILE A 127 16.95 4.00 -8.45
N PHE A 128 17.10 4.82 -9.48
CA PHE A 128 18.34 5.01 -10.19
C PHE A 128 18.92 6.40 -9.86
N ARG A 129 20.06 6.42 -9.20
CA ARG A 129 20.86 7.62 -8.96
C ARG A 129 22.30 7.36 -9.45
N PRO A 130 23.04 8.40 -9.84
CA PRO A 130 24.47 8.23 -10.18
C PRO A 130 25.28 7.63 -9.06
N GLU A 131 24.93 7.90 -7.82
CA GLU A 131 25.63 7.45 -6.62
C GLU A 131 25.30 6.00 -6.25
N TYR A 132 24.04 5.56 -6.52
CA TYR A 132 23.59 4.20 -6.23
C TYR A 132 22.37 3.79 -7.04
N LYS A 133 22.18 2.49 -7.19
CA LYS A 133 20.94 1.89 -7.66
C LYS A 133 20.33 1.11 -6.51
N ARG A 134 19.06 1.30 -6.23
CA ARG A 134 18.36 0.62 -5.13
C ARG A 134 17.05 0.03 -5.61
N SER A 135 16.78 -1.20 -5.25
CA SER A 135 15.51 -1.86 -5.44
C SER A 135 14.88 -2.20 -4.10
N ASN A 136 13.57 -2.10 -4.06
CA ASN A 136 12.76 -2.52 -2.91
C ASN A 136 11.59 -3.37 -3.43
N THR A 137 11.56 -4.62 -3.01
CA THR A 137 10.45 -5.54 -3.26
C THR A 137 9.66 -5.70 -1.97
N ARG A 138 8.37 -5.46 -2.00
CA ARG A 138 7.50 -5.59 -0.83
C ARG A 138 6.33 -6.53 -1.14
N VAL A 139 6.05 -7.44 -0.22
CA VAL A 139 4.86 -8.29 -0.24
C VAL A 139 4.15 -8.16 1.09
N SER A 140 2.84 -7.92 1.06
CA SER A 140 2.06 -7.78 2.28
C SER A 140 0.72 -8.49 2.21
N LEU A 141 0.29 -9.04 3.35
CA LEU A 141 -1.03 -9.63 3.56
C LEU A 141 -1.72 -8.88 4.70
N THR A 142 -2.82 -8.21 4.36
CA THR A 142 -3.54 -7.34 5.29
C THR A 142 -5.01 -7.71 5.37
N TYR A 143 -5.53 -7.81 6.59
CA TYR A 143 -6.95 -7.95 6.89
C TYR A 143 -7.55 -6.59 7.24
N TYR A 144 -8.73 -6.32 6.69
CA TYR A 144 -9.51 -5.14 6.98
C TYR A 144 -10.88 -5.53 7.52
N LEU A 145 -11.32 -4.83 8.55
CA LEU A 145 -12.64 -4.96 9.14
C LEU A 145 -13.24 -3.57 9.34
N SER A 146 -14.51 -3.40 9.01
CA SER A 146 -15.25 -2.15 9.26
C SER A 146 -16.54 -2.49 9.98
N LYS A 147 -16.64 -2.16 11.27
CA LYS A 147 -17.85 -2.46 12.06
C LYS A 147 -19.04 -1.61 11.65
N ASN A 148 -18.78 -0.40 11.16
CA ASN A 148 -19.72 0.55 10.57
C ASN A 148 -18.89 1.56 9.75
N LEU A 149 -19.50 2.66 9.31
CA LEU A 149 -18.79 3.72 8.59
C LEU A 149 -17.70 4.41 9.43
N PHE A 150 -17.78 4.31 10.75
CA PHE A 150 -16.94 5.08 11.67
C PHE A 150 -15.75 4.30 12.21
N HIS A 151 -15.86 2.97 12.37
CA HIS A 151 -14.83 2.14 12.98
C HIS A 151 -14.16 1.25 11.94
N GLN A 152 -12.87 1.44 11.74
CA GLN A 152 -12.07 0.66 10.81
C GLN A 152 -10.88 0.03 11.53
N TYR A 153 -10.61 -1.21 11.22
CA TYR A 153 -9.49 -1.99 11.73
C TYR A 153 -8.69 -2.53 10.56
N SER A 154 -7.38 -2.49 10.66
CA SER A 154 -6.49 -3.18 9.73
C SER A 154 -5.41 -3.93 10.51
N LEU A 155 -5.13 -5.15 10.07
CA LEU A 155 -4.09 -6.01 10.62
C LEU A 155 -3.26 -6.55 9.46
N ALA A 156 -2.04 -6.04 9.30
CA ALA A 156 -1.06 -6.65 8.42
C ALA A 156 -0.32 -7.74 9.20
N ILE A 157 -0.58 -8.98 8.86
CA ILE A 157 0.04 -10.15 9.50
C ILE A 157 1.42 -10.47 8.93
N ALA A 158 1.66 -10.08 7.69
CA ALA A 158 2.93 -10.21 7.01
C ALA A 158 3.15 -8.98 6.14
N ASP A 159 4.25 -8.29 6.36
CA ASP A 159 4.75 -7.19 5.54
C ASP A 159 6.25 -7.39 5.40
N ILE A 160 6.65 -7.93 4.26
CA ILE A 160 8.03 -8.35 4.00
C ILE A 160 8.61 -7.37 2.98
N ASN A 161 9.67 -6.69 3.36
CA ASN A 161 10.42 -5.79 2.51
C ASN A 161 11.80 -6.37 2.24
N TYR A 162 12.15 -6.56 0.98
CA TYR A 162 13.47 -6.93 0.53
C TYR A 162 14.12 -5.76 -0.18
N ILE A 163 15.16 -5.22 0.42
CA ILE A 163 15.89 -4.04 -0.04
C ILE A 163 17.25 -4.48 -0.53
N GLN A 164 17.63 -4.06 -1.74
CA GLN A 164 18.93 -4.30 -2.33
C GLN A 164 19.51 -3.01 -2.91
N THR A 165 20.85 -2.91 -2.85
CA THR A 165 21.61 -1.85 -3.51
C THR A 165 22.62 -2.52 -4.45
N PRO A 166 22.19 -2.95 -5.67
CA PRO A 166 23.04 -3.69 -6.59
C PRO A 166 24.21 -2.88 -7.13
N PHE A 167 24.14 -1.56 -7.03
CA PHE A 167 25.24 -0.69 -7.45
C PHE A 167 25.45 0.42 -6.42
N LEU A 168 26.71 0.62 -6.06
CA LEU A 168 27.17 1.70 -5.19
C LEU A 168 28.45 2.29 -5.81
N ASP A 169 28.42 3.58 -6.15
CA ASP A 169 29.56 4.29 -6.70
C ASP A 169 30.74 4.30 -5.71
N ALA A 170 31.96 4.25 -6.23
CA ALA A 170 33.16 4.16 -5.39
C ALA A 170 33.33 5.40 -4.49
N GLN A 171 33.13 6.61 -5.03
CA GLN A 171 33.26 7.85 -4.25
C GLN A 171 32.19 7.93 -3.16
N PHE A 172 30.98 7.44 -3.46
CA PHE A 172 29.89 7.40 -2.48
C PHE A 172 30.13 6.35 -1.41
N ARG A 173 30.72 5.21 -1.77
CA ARG A 173 31.16 4.17 -0.80
C ARG A 173 32.18 4.73 0.18
N ASP A 174 33.21 5.42 -0.32
CA ASP A 174 34.24 6.05 0.52
C ASP A 174 33.63 7.10 1.46
N TYR A 175 32.69 7.89 0.95
CA TYR A 175 31.94 8.82 1.77
C TYR A 175 31.19 8.13 2.91
N LEU A 176 30.47 7.05 2.62
CA LEU A 176 29.73 6.26 3.62
C LEU A 176 30.68 5.65 4.67
N GLU A 177 31.87 5.19 4.25
CA GLU A 177 32.87 4.63 5.16
C GLU A 177 33.42 5.72 6.11
N ILE A 178 33.72 6.92 5.60
CA ILE A 178 34.13 8.06 6.42
C ILE A 178 33.03 8.41 7.44
N GLN A 179 31.74 8.40 7.02
CA GLN A 179 30.62 8.64 7.92
C GLN A 179 30.52 7.56 9.01
N ARG A 180 30.78 6.30 8.66
CA ARG A 180 30.80 5.18 9.60
C ARG A 180 31.88 5.37 10.67
N LEU A 181 33.09 5.78 10.26
CA LEU A 181 34.19 6.07 11.18
C LEU A 181 33.89 7.23 12.12
N ARG A 182 33.00 8.15 11.72
CA ARG A 182 32.50 9.25 12.56
C ARG A 182 31.30 8.86 13.44
N GLY A 183 30.94 7.57 13.49
CA GLY A 183 29.81 7.07 14.29
C GLY A 183 28.45 7.17 13.62
N ASN A 184 28.37 7.54 12.34
CA ASN A 184 27.12 7.58 11.58
C ASN A 184 26.90 6.25 10.85
N ASN A 185 25.84 5.53 11.23
CA ASN A 185 25.50 4.22 10.68
C ASN A 185 24.76 4.25 9.33
N LEU A 186 24.89 5.34 8.57
CA LEU A 186 24.22 5.51 7.27
C LEU A 186 24.58 4.37 6.29
N PHE A 187 25.78 3.81 6.37
CA PHE A 187 26.23 2.68 5.56
C PHE A 187 25.30 1.47 5.65
N ILE A 188 24.75 1.19 6.84
CA ILE A 188 23.83 0.05 7.07
C ILE A 188 22.57 0.16 6.18
N SER A 189 22.10 1.37 5.89
CA SER A 189 20.92 1.60 5.04
C SER A 189 21.11 1.21 3.58
N PHE A 190 22.36 0.96 3.15
CA PHE A 190 22.71 0.51 1.80
C PHE A 190 23.05 -0.97 1.72
N MET A 191 23.04 -1.69 2.84
CA MET A 191 23.24 -3.14 2.85
C MET A 191 21.96 -3.86 2.43
N PRO A 192 22.08 -5.01 1.75
CA PRO A 192 20.92 -5.87 1.49
C PRO A 192 20.22 -6.21 2.80
N THR A 193 18.94 -5.99 2.85
CA THR A 193 18.16 -6.16 4.09
C THR A 193 16.80 -6.77 3.80
N VAL A 194 16.42 -7.77 4.59
CA VAL A 194 15.05 -8.24 4.70
C VAL A 194 14.46 -7.68 5.99
N ALA A 195 13.44 -6.86 5.85
CA ALA A 195 12.67 -6.36 6.97
C ALA A 195 11.28 -6.99 6.95
N THR A 196 10.86 -7.52 8.08
CA THR A 196 9.53 -8.11 8.24
C THR A 196 8.81 -7.41 9.38
N ASN A 197 7.60 -6.97 9.11
CA ASN A 197 6.79 -6.21 10.06
C ASN A 197 5.41 -6.84 10.19
N MET A 198 4.83 -6.69 11.37
CA MET A 198 3.43 -6.90 11.65
C MET A 198 2.86 -5.60 12.19
N ASN A 199 1.76 -5.13 11.65
CA ASN A 199 1.16 -3.88 12.12
C ASN A 199 -0.36 -4.01 12.31
N PHE A 200 -0.84 -3.27 13.31
CA PHE A 200 -2.26 -3.13 13.59
C PHE A 200 -2.61 -1.65 13.62
N ALA A 201 -3.70 -1.29 12.94
CA ALA A 201 -4.26 0.04 13.02
C ALA A 201 -5.76 -0.03 13.32
N TYR A 202 -6.18 0.85 14.22
CA TYR A 202 -7.58 1.14 14.49
C TYR A 202 -7.82 2.62 14.21
N SER A 203 -8.87 2.95 13.47
CA SER A 203 -9.29 4.32 13.24
C SER A 203 -10.77 4.49 13.53
N PHE A 204 -11.08 5.59 14.21
CA PHE A 204 -12.41 6.10 14.42
C PHE A 204 -12.54 7.44 13.71
N ASN A 205 -13.58 7.60 12.91
CA ASN A 205 -13.90 8.86 12.22
C ASN A 205 -15.40 9.00 12.12
N ASN A 206 -15.99 9.97 12.82
CA ASN A 206 -17.42 10.24 12.78
C ASN A 206 -17.78 11.39 11.84
N PHE A 207 -16.86 11.80 10.97
CA PHE A 207 -17.14 12.80 9.95
C PHE A 207 -18.12 12.26 8.91
N VAL A 208 -19.24 12.96 8.73
CA VAL A 208 -20.22 12.70 7.67
C VAL A 208 -20.35 13.96 6.81
N LEU A 209 -20.12 13.79 5.51
CA LEU A 209 -20.21 14.90 4.56
C LEU A 209 -21.65 15.44 4.52
N GLY A 210 -21.80 16.76 4.66
CA GLY A 210 -23.12 17.43 4.66
C GLY A 210 -23.81 17.55 6.03
N GLU A 211 -23.25 17.00 7.09
CA GLU A 211 -23.69 17.23 8.46
C GLU A 211 -22.84 18.30 9.15
N ASN A 212 -23.49 19.36 9.67
CA ASN A 212 -22.83 20.44 10.46
C ASN A 212 -22.53 20.00 11.90
N LYS A 213 -22.09 18.76 12.11
CA LYS A 213 -21.72 18.24 13.43
C LYS A 213 -20.21 18.29 13.66
N ARG A 214 -19.81 18.38 14.92
CA ARG A 214 -18.40 18.27 15.28
C ARG A 214 -17.87 16.89 14.88
N ALA A 215 -16.82 16.87 14.08
CA ALA A 215 -16.13 15.66 13.68
C ALA A 215 -14.99 15.33 14.65
N THR A 216 -14.86 14.07 15.00
CA THR A 216 -13.76 13.54 15.81
C THR A 216 -13.05 12.46 15.01
N TYR A 217 -11.74 12.58 14.91
CA TYR A 217 -10.87 11.56 14.34
C TYR A 217 -9.88 11.07 15.39
N PHE A 218 -9.77 9.76 15.52
CA PHE A 218 -8.82 9.11 16.41
C PHE A 218 -8.21 7.90 15.71
N LYS A 219 -6.89 7.75 15.81
CA LYS A 219 -6.17 6.60 15.24
C LYS A 219 -5.12 6.07 16.20
N ILE A 220 -5.14 4.75 16.42
CA ILE A 220 -4.06 4.01 17.07
C ILE A 220 -3.34 3.23 15.98
N TYR A 221 -2.01 3.27 16.00
CA TYR A 221 -1.16 2.46 15.14
C TYR A 221 -0.08 1.81 16.00
N THR A 222 0.08 0.51 15.85
CA THR A 222 1.15 -0.27 16.49
C THR A 222 1.86 -1.09 15.44
N GLU A 223 3.18 -1.16 15.52
CA GLU A 223 4.02 -1.92 14.62
C GLU A 223 5.07 -2.69 15.42
N SER A 224 5.30 -3.93 15.01
CA SER A 224 6.34 -4.79 15.55
C SER A 224 7.20 -5.31 14.41
N GLY A 225 8.50 -4.98 14.43
CA GLY A 225 9.48 -5.42 13.44
C GLY A 225 10.14 -6.73 13.82
N GLY A 226 10.52 -7.52 12.82
CA GLY A 226 11.26 -8.77 13.00
C GLY A 226 10.44 -9.97 13.48
N THR A 227 9.17 -9.80 13.80
CA THR A 227 8.31 -10.85 14.37
C THR A 227 8.05 -12.03 13.43
N THR A 228 8.03 -11.77 12.13
CA THR A 228 7.73 -12.78 11.09
C THR A 228 8.97 -13.44 10.50
N LEU A 229 10.19 -12.98 10.85
CA LEU A 229 11.45 -13.57 10.36
C LEU A 229 11.57 -15.06 10.71
N ASN A 230 11.13 -15.46 11.89
CA ASN A 230 11.18 -16.85 12.35
C ASN A 230 10.26 -17.79 11.56
N PHE A 231 9.28 -17.26 10.83
CA PHE A 231 8.37 -18.04 9.97
C PHE A 231 8.88 -18.18 8.54
N LEU A 232 9.92 -17.42 8.16
CA LEU A 232 10.51 -17.53 6.83
C LEU A 232 11.45 -18.75 6.76
N PRO A 233 11.44 -19.49 5.64
CA PRO A 233 12.38 -20.58 5.45
C PRO A 233 13.84 -20.06 5.48
N PRO A 234 14.79 -20.83 6.02
CA PRO A 234 16.21 -20.44 6.06
C PRO A 234 16.77 -20.04 4.69
N SER A 235 16.29 -20.69 3.62
CA SER A 235 16.69 -20.37 2.24
C SER A 235 16.38 -18.93 1.82
N VAL A 236 15.31 -18.32 2.33
CA VAL A 236 14.97 -16.92 2.06
C VAL A 236 15.86 -15.98 2.85
N ILE A 237 16.17 -16.34 4.08
CA ILE A 237 17.07 -15.57 4.96
C ILE A 237 18.51 -15.61 4.45
N ASP A 238 18.97 -16.76 3.99
CA ASP A 238 20.34 -16.95 3.48
C ASP A 238 20.52 -16.30 2.10
N PHE A 239 19.48 -16.25 1.29
CA PHE A 239 19.49 -15.51 0.02
C PHE A 239 19.70 -14.00 0.23
N ALA A 240 19.16 -13.45 1.30
CA ALA A 240 19.31 -12.04 1.65
C ALA A 240 20.68 -11.67 2.23
N LYS A 241 21.50 -12.68 2.65
CA LYS A 241 22.85 -12.49 3.18
C LYS A 241 23.96 -12.56 2.12
N LYS A 242 23.64 -13.04 0.91
CA LYS A 242 24.55 -13.08 -0.25
C LYS A 242 24.42 -11.82 -1.10
#